data_99c9ffc35bd8f35299ca7915d037bd78
#
_entry.id   99c9ffc35bd8f35299ca7915d037bd78
#
_cell.length_a   1.000
_cell.length_b   1.000
_cell.length_c   1.000
_cell.angle_alpha   90.00
_cell.angle_beta   90.00
_cell.angle_gamma   90.00
#
_symmetry.space_group_name_H-M   'P 1'
#
loop_
_entity.id
_entity.type
_entity.pdbx_description
1 polymer ?
#
loop_
_entity_poly.entity_id
_entity_poly.type
_entity_poly.pdbx_seq_one_letter_code
_entity_poly.pdbx_strand_id
1 'polypeptide(L)'
;MFAPESQQVTASPNANTIFMVWKFKEDISQDALIEGFQNLCGLVINLNHTAANRYSPENASVVLGISHSAWLTLDLPKPLPQELVEFEEIRGPKHTAVSTPGDLHFHIRATQPSVAYDMASAITAALRDVAEVLDEVHGFRYWDGRSIIGFVDGTENPQTPAAREYFGVIGDSDPMYRGGSYQFVQKYIHDMTAWNEIG
;
A
#
# COMPACT_ATOMS: atom_id res chain seq x y z
N MET A 1 17.93 19.40 11.74
CA MET A 1 16.71 18.55 11.77
C MET A 1 16.86 17.60 10.60
N PHE A 2 16.87 16.28 10.82
CA PHE A 2 16.93 15.33 9.69
C PHE A 2 15.62 15.41 8.92
N ALA A 3 15.71 15.35 7.59
CA ALA A 3 14.51 15.24 6.77
C ALA A 3 13.78 13.93 7.12
N PRO A 4 12.44 13.92 7.16
CA PRO A 4 11.71 12.68 7.37
C PRO A 4 12.06 11.68 6.26
N GLU A 5 12.26 10.43 6.64
CA GLU A 5 12.55 9.36 5.69
C GLU A 5 11.27 8.96 4.96
N SER A 6 11.33 8.96 3.63
CA SER A 6 10.19 8.53 2.80
C SER A 6 9.98 7.03 2.89
N GLN A 7 8.74 6.57 2.82
CA GLN A 7 8.43 5.16 2.71
C GLN A 7 8.98 4.60 1.37
N GLN A 8 9.35 3.32 1.37
CA GLN A 8 9.99 2.67 0.21
C GLN A 8 8.97 2.28 -0.88
N VAL A 9 8.15 3.24 -1.32
CA VAL A 9 7.10 3.00 -2.34
C VAL A 9 7.68 2.58 -3.69
N THR A 10 8.85 3.12 -4.05
CA THR A 10 9.54 2.87 -5.33
C THR A 10 10.51 1.69 -5.28
N ALA A 11 10.59 0.95 -4.17
CA ALA A 11 11.45 -0.22 -4.08
C ALA A 11 11.06 -1.30 -5.10
N SER A 12 12.06 -2.07 -5.52
CA SER A 12 11.85 -3.16 -6.48
C SER A 12 10.86 -4.20 -5.96
N PRO A 13 10.10 -4.86 -6.86
CA PRO A 13 9.25 -5.99 -6.49
C PRO A 13 10.02 -7.07 -5.75
N ASN A 14 9.35 -7.78 -4.85
CA ASN A 14 9.92 -8.89 -4.09
C ASN A 14 9.23 -10.21 -4.47
N ALA A 15 9.68 -11.33 -3.91
CA ALA A 15 9.16 -12.66 -4.20
C ALA A 15 7.74 -12.87 -3.67
N ASN A 16 7.44 -12.31 -2.51
CA ASN A 16 6.13 -12.41 -1.87
C ASN A 16 5.62 -11.04 -1.47
N THR A 17 4.30 -10.88 -1.49
CA THR A 17 3.61 -9.66 -1.10
C THR A 17 2.31 -9.97 -0.37
N ILE A 18 1.93 -9.08 0.56
CA ILE A 18 0.60 -9.07 1.16
C ILE A 18 0.03 -7.67 0.99
N PHE A 19 -1.16 -7.60 0.45
CA PHE A 19 -1.96 -6.37 0.37
C PHE A 19 -3.08 -6.46 1.39
N MET A 20 -3.28 -5.42 2.18
CA MET A 20 -4.36 -5.36 3.18
C MET A 20 -5.08 -4.03 3.05
N VAL A 21 -6.40 -4.07 3.06
CA VAL A 21 -7.27 -2.88 3.15
C VAL A 21 -8.04 -2.95 4.44
N TRP A 22 -8.03 -1.88 5.21
CA TRP A 22 -8.65 -1.78 6.52
C TRP A 22 -9.64 -0.62 6.57
N LYS A 23 -10.69 -0.78 7.36
CA LYS A 23 -11.69 0.25 7.68
C LYS A 23 -11.69 0.51 9.18
N PHE A 24 -11.76 1.78 9.59
CA PHE A 24 -11.93 2.14 10.99
C PHE A 24 -13.30 1.68 11.49
N LYS A 25 -13.33 1.21 12.74
CA LYS A 25 -14.58 0.83 13.40
C LYS A 25 -15.43 2.07 13.67
N GLU A 26 -16.76 1.92 13.52
CA GLU A 26 -17.69 3.04 13.69
C GLU A 26 -17.87 3.43 15.17
N ASP A 27 -17.77 2.45 16.10
CA ASP A 27 -18.03 2.62 17.53
C ASP A 27 -16.78 2.97 18.35
N ILE A 28 -15.77 3.55 17.71
CA ILE A 28 -14.53 3.95 18.40
C ILE A 28 -14.49 5.45 18.69
N SER A 29 -13.96 5.82 19.86
CA SER A 29 -13.73 7.23 20.16
C SER A 29 -12.59 7.81 19.32
N GLN A 30 -12.69 9.11 19.00
CA GLN A 30 -11.67 9.83 18.24
C GLN A 30 -10.28 9.71 18.90
N ASP A 31 -10.19 9.84 20.22
CA ASP A 31 -8.92 9.75 20.94
C ASP A 31 -8.28 8.36 20.80
N ALA A 32 -9.08 7.29 20.96
CA ALA A 32 -8.59 5.92 20.80
C ALA A 32 -8.16 5.62 19.35
N LEU A 33 -8.86 6.17 18.38
CA LEU A 33 -8.50 6.03 16.97
C LEU A 33 -7.16 6.73 16.67
N ILE A 34 -6.99 7.96 17.15
CA ILE A 34 -5.74 8.73 16.95
C ILE A 34 -4.58 8.02 17.64
N GLU A 35 -4.75 7.56 18.89
CA GLU A 35 -3.72 6.82 19.62
C GLU A 35 -3.35 5.52 18.88
N GLY A 36 -4.34 4.75 18.43
CA GLY A 36 -4.14 3.53 17.67
C GLY A 36 -3.37 3.79 16.37
N PHE A 37 -3.70 4.86 15.65
CA PHE A 37 -3.01 5.26 14.44
C PHE A 37 -1.56 5.72 14.70
N GLN A 38 -1.30 6.46 15.76
CA GLN A 38 0.06 6.86 16.16
C GLN A 38 0.92 5.65 16.52
N ASN A 39 0.36 4.71 17.26
CA ASN A 39 1.03 3.44 17.58
C ASN A 39 1.33 2.62 16.33
N LEU A 40 0.40 2.58 15.38
CA LEU A 40 0.59 1.93 14.08
C LEU A 40 1.74 2.58 13.29
N CYS A 41 1.81 3.90 13.22
CA CYS A 41 2.92 4.60 12.54
C CYS A 41 4.28 4.21 13.16
N GLY A 42 4.36 4.18 14.47
CA GLY A 42 5.55 3.71 15.19
C GLY A 42 5.91 2.26 14.86
N LEU A 43 4.91 1.38 14.81
CA LEU A 43 5.10 -0.01 14.42
C LEU A 43 5.64 -0.14 12.98
N VAL A 44 5.05 0.56 12.01
CA VAL A 44 5.49 0.52 10.60
C VAL A 44 6.94 0.96 10.45
N ILE A 45 7.34 2.02 11.15
CA ILE A 45 8.75 2.47 11.19
C ILE A 45 9.64 1.36 11.76
N ASN A 46 9.25 0.77 12.90
CA ASN A 46 10.03 -0.28 13.55
C ASN A 46 10.15 -1.55 12.71
N LEU A 47 9.09 -1.95 12.00
CA LEU A 47 9.10 -3.09 11.10
C LEU A 47 10.10 -2.87 9.97
N ASN A 48 10.09 -1.71 9.32
CA ASN A 48 11.02 -1.37 8.24
C ASN A 48 12.47 -1.30 8.75
N HIS A 49 12.73 -0.69 9.90
CA HIS A 49 14.07 -0.65 10.50
C HIS A 49 14.56 -2.05 10.90
N THR A 50 13.68 -2.89 11.46
CA THR A 50 14.02 -4.27 11.81
C THR A 50 14.34 -5.09 10.55
N ALA A 51 13.54 -4.93 9.50
CA ALA A 51 13.77 -5.60 8.23
C ALA A 51 15.13 -5.19 7.62
N ALA A 52 15.43 -3.90 7.58
CA ALA A 52 16.68 -3.39 7.04
C ALA A 52 17.92 -3.86 7.82
N ASN A 53 17.84 -3.93 9.14
CA ASN A 53 19.00 -4.19 10.01
C ASN A 53 19.19 -5.68 10.33
N ARG A 54 18.12 -6.42 10.58
CA ARG A 54 18.19 -7.83 11.01
C ARG A 54 17.95 -8.83 9.89
N TYR A 55 17.15 -8.43 8.91
CA TYR A 55 16.71 -9.29 7.82
C TYR A 55 17.07 -8.70 6.45
N SER A 56 18.21 -8.02 6.37
CA SER A 56 18.63 -7.34 5.12
C SER A 56 18.60 -8.22 3.87
N PRO A 57 18.92 -9.55 3.91
CA PRO A 57 18.79 -10.43 2.75
C PRO A 57 17.34 -10.60 2.27
N GLU A 58 16.37 -10.38 3.16
CA GLU A 58 14.93 -10.51 2.84
C GLU A 58 14.41 -9.34 2.02
N ASN A 59 15.11 -8.20 2.03
CA ASN A 59 14.66 -6.96 1.38
C ASN A 59 13.18 -6.67 1.71
N ALA A 60 12.79 -6.91 2.96
CA ALA A 60 11.42 -6.79 3.41
C ALA A 60 11.08 -5.33 3.69
N SER A 61 9.86 -4.95 3.38
CA SER A 61 9.34 -3.61 3.65
C SER A 61 7.82 -3.61 3.77
N VAL A 62 7.29 -2.63 4.48
CA VAL A 62 5.87 -2.31 4.50
C VAL A 62 5.67 -0.84 4.16
N VAL A 63 4.69 -0.58 3.30
CA VAL A 63 4.21 0.77 2.97
C VAL A 63 2.80 0.92 3.50
N LEU A 64 2.55 1.99 4.25
CA LEU A 64 1.24 2.40 4.74
C LEU A 64 0.68 3.49 3.84
N GLY A 65 -0.50 3.26 3.26
CA GLY A 65 -1.32 4.24 2.58
C GLY A 65 -2.50 4.67 3.44
N ILE A 66 -2.92 5.92 3.28
CA ILE A 66 -4.03 6.55 4.01
C ILE A 66 -4.98 7.13 2.97
N SER A 67 -6.28 6.81 3.07
CA SER A 67 -7.28 7.36 2.15
C SER A 67 -7.61 8.83 2.47
N HIS A 68 -8.28 9.49 1.55
CA HIS A 68 -8.80 10.85 1.75
C HIS A 68 -9.75 10.93 2.95
N SER A 69 -10.71 9.99 3.05
CA SER A 69 -11.65 9.92 4.19
C SER A 69 -10.95 9.70 5.52
N ALA A 70 -9.98 8.78 5.56
CA ALA A 70 -9.19 8.51 6.75
C ALA A 70 -8.34 9.72 7.17
N TRP A 71 -7.79 10.48 6.21
CA TRP A 71 -7.06 11.71 6.49
C TRP A 71 -7.91 12.72 7.26
N LEU A 72 -9.17 12.90 6.83
CA LEU A 72 -10.13 13.78 7.49
C LEU A 72 -10.56 13.24 8.87
N THR A 73 -10.85 11.94 8.94
CA THR A 73 -11.27 11.28 10.19
C THR A 73 -10.19 11.35 11.27
N LEU A 74 -8.92 11.22 10.90
CA LEU A 74 -7.78 11.33 11.81
C LEU A 74 -7.38 12.79 12.11
N ASP A 75 -8.06 13.77 11.54
CA ASP A 75 -7.74 15.21 11.60
C ASP A 75 -6.25 15.50 11.34
N LEU A 76 -5.71 14.86 10.29
CA LEU A 76 -4.32 15.04 9.89
C LEU A 76 -4.10 16.45 9.31
N PRO A 77 -2.84 16.92 9.17
CA PRO A 77 -2.52 18.30 8.76
C PRO A 77 -3.24 18.78 7.50
N LYS A 78 -3.60 20.04 7.49
CA LYS A 78 -4.24 20.75 6.35
C LYS A 78 -3.29 21.82 5.81
N PRO A 79 -3.37 22.15 4.49
CA PRO A 79 -4.25 21.52 3.48
C PRO A 79 -3.90 20.06 3.25
N LEU A 80 -4.83 19.28 2.68
CA LEU A 80 -4.56 17.90 2.26
C LEU A 80 -3.54 17.86 1.12
N PRO A 81 -2.85 16.72 0.89
CA PRO A 81 -2.08 16.53 -0.33
C PRO A 81 -2.95 16.81 -1.57
N GLN A 82 -2.42 17.57 -2.54
CA GLN A 82 -3.23 18.14 -3.64
C GLN A 82 -3.99 17.10 -4.46
N GLU A 83 -3.39 15.94 -4.70
CA GLU A 83 -3.98 14.86 -5.51
C GLU A 83 -4.67 13.78 -4.65
N LEU A 84 -4.74 13.95 -3.32
CA LEU A 84 -5.45 13.04 -2.45
C LEU A 84 -6.95 13.34 -2.48
N VAL A 85 -7.65 12.63 -3.34
CA VAL A 85 -9.10 12.76 -3.55
C VAL A 85 -9.79 11.41 -3.34
N GLU A 86 -11.11 11.45 -3.07
CA GLU A 86 -11.93 10.24 -3.14
C GLU A 86 -11.98 9.73 -4.59
N PHE A 87 -11.78 8.41 -4.74
CA PHE A 87 -11.94 7.80 -6.05
C PHE A 87 -13.43 7.71 -6.41
N GLU A 88 -13.80 8.29 -7.53
CA GLU A 88 -15.16 8.20 -8.07
C GLU A 88 -15.28 7.02 -9.04
N GLU A 89 -16.42 6.32 -8.99
CA GLU A 89 -16.70 5.22 -9.90
C GLU A 89 -16.63 5.66 -11.37
N ILE A 90 -15.90 4.90 -12.19
CA ILE A 90 -15.79 5.16 -13.63
C ILE A 90 -16.57 4.09 -14.40
N ARG A 91 -17.66 4.49 -15.05
CA ARG A 91 -18.52 3.60 -15.83
C ARG A 91 -18.11 3.58 -17.28
N GLY A 92 -17.62 2.43 -17.73
CA GLY A 92 -17.37 2.17 -19.15
C GLY A 92 -18.54 1.43 -19.82
N PRO A 93 -18.45 1.22 -21.15
CA PRO A 93 -19.54 0.54 -21.90
C PRO A 93 -19.74 -0.93 -21.50
N LYS A 94 -18.72 -1.60 -21.01
CA LYS A 94 -18.73 -3.04 -20.67
C LYS A 94 -18.33 -3.31 -19.24
N HIS A 95 -17.48 -2.47 -18.65
CA HIS A 95 -16.90 -2.66 -17.33
C HIS A 95 -17.00 -1.37 -16.53
N THR A 96 -17.04 -1.51 -15.22
CA THR A 96 -17.04 -0.39 -14.29
C THR A 96 -15.85 -0.53 -13.35
N ALA A 97 -15.05 0.54 -13.23
CA ALA A 97 -14.08 0.66 -12.17
C ALA A 97 -14.81 1.16 -10.92
N VAL A 98 -15.11 0.25 -10.00
CA VAL A 98 -15.90 0.55 -8.81
C VAL A 98 -15.06 1.31 -7.78
N SER A 99 -15.71 2.22 -7.03
CA SER A 99 -15.15 2.81 -5.83
C SER A 99 -15.52 1.93 -4.63
N THR A 100 -14.51 1.41 -3.92
CA THR A 100 -14.71 0.58 -2.74
C THR A 100 -14.19 1.30 -1.50
N PRO A 101 -14.81 1.10 -0.32
CA PRO A 101 -14.36 1.75 0.90
C PRO A 101 -12.99 1.23 1.35
N GLY A 102 -12.29 2.04 2.14
CA GLY A 102 -11.03 1.66 2.79
C GLY A 102 -10.37 2.89 3.37
N ASP A 103 -9.86 2.77 4.59
CA ASP A 103 -9.22 3.86 5.32
C ASP A 103 -7.70 3.74 5.25
N LEU A 104 -7.18 2.53 5.48
CA LEU A 104 -5.76 2.23 5.45
C LEU A 104 -5.47 1.12 4.45
N HIS A 105 -4.33 1.25 3.78
CA HIS A 105 -3.80 0.22 2.90
C HIS A 105 -2.37 -0.13 3.30
N PHE A 106 -2.05 -1.43 3.28
CA PHE A 106 -0.69 -1.90 3.49
C PHE A 106 -0.22 -2.69 2.28
N HIS A 107 0.98 -2.36 1.82
CA HIS A 107 1.73 -3.16 0.86
C HIS A 107 2.97 -3.71 1.55
N ILE A 108 2.95 -4.98 1.89
CA ILE A 108 4.02 -5.71 2.55
C ILE A 108 4.76 -6.54 1.49
N ARG A 109 6.08 -6.52 1.52
CA ARG A 109 6.95 -7.25 0.58
C ARG A 109 8.06 -7.95 1.34
N ALA A 110 8.37 -9.19 0.98
CA ALA A 110 9.51 -9.94 1.51
C ALA A 110 9.97 -11.05 0.56
N THR A 111 11.20 -11.49 0.71
CA THR A 111 11.71 -12.64 -0.04
C THR A 111 11.07 -13.93 0.47
N GLN A 112 10.87 -14.07 1.80
CA GLN A 112 10.19 -15.22 2.38
C GLN A 112 8.75 -14.87 2.78
N PRO A 113 7.78 -15.76 2.49
CA PRO A 113 6.39 -15.54 2.86
C PRO A 113 6.18 -15.45 4.37
N SER A 114 6.98 -16.15 5.18
CA SER A 114 6.93 -16.10 6.64
C SER A 114 7.24 -14.71 7.20
N VAL A 115 8.20 -14.00 6.60
CA VAL A 115 8.54 -12.63 7.01
C VAL A 115 7.40 -11.67 6.67
N ALA A 116 6.81 -11.78 5.48
CA ALA A 116 5.64 -10.99 5.11
C ALA A 116 4.46 -11.28 6.06
N TYR A 117 4.24 -12.55 6.40
CA TYR A 117 3.19 -12.96 7.34
C TYR A 117 3.41 -12.39 8.74
N ASP A 118 4.62 -12.43 9.28
CA ASP A 118 4.93 -11.88 10.60
C ASP A 118 4.70 -10.36 10.64
N MET A 119 5.07 -9.64 9.58
CA MET A 119 4.79 -8.21 9.46
C MET A 119 3.28 -7.93 9.42
N ALA A 120 2.51 -8.69 8.61
CA ALA A 120 1.06 -8.58 8.53
C ALA A 120 0.39 -8.90 9.88
N SER A 121 0.84 -9.96 10.57
CA SER A 121 0.33 -10.35 11.89
C SER A 121 0.56 -9.26 12.95
N ALA A 122 1.73 -8.60 12.94
CA ALA A 122 2.02 -7.49 13.85
C ALA A 122 1.09 -6.29 13.60
N ILE A 123 0.84 -5.95 12.32
CA ILE A 123 -0.09 -4.89 11.93
C ILE A 123 -1.52 -5.25 12.35
N THR A 124 -1.95 -6.48 12.11
CA THR A 124 -3.27 -6.98 12.50
C THR A 124 -3.47 -6.89 14.01
N ALA A 125 -2.45 -7.28 14.79
CA ALA A 125 -2.52 -7.17 16.25
C ALA A 125 -2.62 -5.71 16.74
N ALA A 126 -1.95 -4.78 16.07
CA ALA A 126 -2.01 -3.36 16.41
C ALA A 126 -3.36 -2.71 16.04
N LEU A 127 -4.01 -3.17 14.99
CA LEU A 127 -5.25 -2.57 14.48
C LEU A 127 -6.53 -3.20 15.03
N ARG A 128 -6.48 -4.39 15.60
CA ARG A 128 -7.67 -5.20 15.96
C ARG A 128 -8.72 -4.47 16.81
N ASP A 129 -8.30 -3.50 17.62
CA ASP A 129 -9.20 -2.77 18.51
C ASP A 129 -9.79 -1.51 17.85
N VAL A 130 -9.13 -0.97 16.81
CA VAL A 130 -9.50 0.30 16.15
C VAL A 130 -10.00 0.17 14.72
N ALA A 131 -9.70 -0.95 14.05
CA ALA A 131 -10.09 -1.18 12.66
C ALA A 131 -10.43 -2.65 12.41
N GLU A 132 -11.05 -2.90 11.25
CA GLU A 132 -11.36 -4.23 10.73
C GLU A 132 -10.80 -4.39 9.32
N VAL A 133 -10.39 -5.61 8.97
CA VAL A 133 -9.90 -5.92 7.63
C VAL A 133 -11.06 -6.02 6.66
N LEU A 134 -10.98 -5.30 5.54
CA LEU A 134 -11.93 -5.40 4.43
C LEU A 134 -11.47 -6.36 3.35
N ASP A 135 -10.19 -6.33 3.04
CA ASP A 135 -9.60 -7.21 2.03
C ASP A 135 -8.16 -7.55 2.40
N GLU A 136 -7.77 -8.80 2.18
CA GLU A 136 -6.41 -9.29 2.37
C GLU A 136 -6.05 -10.23 1.24
N VAL A 137 -4.96 -9.92 0.54
CA VAL A 137 -4.49 -10.73 -0.60
C VAL A 137 -3.03 -11.08 -0.40
N HIS A 138 -2.75 -12.39 -0.39
CA HIS A 138 -1.40 -12.93 -0.40
C HIS A 138 -0.99 -13.23 -1.84
N GLY A 139 0.01 -12.53 -2.32
CA GLY A 139 0.54 -12.64 -3.67
C GLY A 139 1.97 -13.15 -3.70
N PHE A 140 2.39 -13.56 -4.86
CA PHE A 140 3.74 -14.04 -5.13
C PHE A 140 4.20 -13.62 -6.52
N ARG A 141 5.50 -13.57 -6.71
CA ARG A 141 6.09 -13.34 -8.03
C ARG A 141 5.92 -14.57 -8.90
N TYR A 142 5.15 -14.44 -9.96
CA TYR A 142 4.95 -15.51 -10.92
C TYR A 142 6.06 -15.47 -11.98
N TRP A 143 6.73 -16.61 -12.17
CA TRP A 143 7.86 -16.80 -13.11
C TRP A 143 8.91 -15.67 -12.99
N ASP A 144 9.24 -15.06 -14.12
CA ASP A 144 10.21 -13.97 -14.25
C ASP A 144 9.60 -12.56 -13.98
N GLY A 145 8.42 -12.50 -13.38
CA GLY A 145 7.67 -11.25 -13.09
C GLY A 145 6.52 -11.01 -14.06
N ARG A 146 5.96 -12.07 -14.64
CA ARG A 146 4.76 -12.01 -15.47
C ARG A 146 3.50 -11.98 -14.61
N SER A 147 2.41 -11.49 -15.19
CA SER A 147 1.08 -11.74 -14.66
C SER A 147 0.69 -13.21 -14.86
N ILE A 148 -0.29 -13.70 -14.12
CA ILE A 148 -0.78 -15.08 -14.21
C ILE A 148 -1.30 -15.45 -15.61
N ILE A 149 -1.70 -14.47 -16.42
CA ILE A 149 -2.12 -14.62 -17.81
C ILE A 149 -0.96 -14.50 -18.81
N GLY A 150 0.28 -14.46 -18.35
CA GLY A 150 1.50 -14.57 -19.16
C GLY A 150 2.12 -13.26 -19.66
N PHE A 151 1.46 -12.11 -19.51
CA PHE A 151 2.01 -10.82 -19.92
C PHE A 151 3.12 -10.35 -18.98
N VAL A 152 4.14 -9.71 -19.55
CA VAL A 152 5.20 -9.05 -18.79
C VAL A 152 4.68 -7.73 -18.28
N ASP A 153 4.63 -7.57 -16.97
CA ASP A 153 4.20 -6.34 -16.32
C ASP A 153 5.34 -5.34 -16.15
N GLY A 154 4.99 -4.07 -16.09
CA GLY A 154 5.91 -3.00 -15.73
C GLY A 154 6.94 -2.63 -16.79
N THR A 155 6.72 -2.98 -18.06
CA THR A 155 7.63 -2.64 -19.17
C THR A 155 7.81 -1.14 -19.37
N GLU A 156 6.76 -0.36 -19.08
CA GLU A 156 6.77 1.10 -19.15
C GLU A 156 7.13 1.79 -17.83
N ASN A 157 7.38 1.02 -16.77
CA ASN A 157 7.76 1.59 -15.48
C ASN A 157 9.14 2.27 -15.57
N PRO A 158 9.35 3.36 -14.83
CA PRO A 158 10.66 4.01 -14.73
C PRO A 158 11.74 3.02 -14.29
N GLN A 159 12.80 2.89 -15.11
CA GLN A 159 13.83 1.86 -14.90
C GLN A 159 14.96 2.31 -13.97
N THR A 160 15.23 3.62 -13.87
CA THR A 160 16.30 4.13 -13.03
C THR A 160 15.76 4.65 -11.69
N PRO A 161 16.55 4.61 -10.60
CA PRO A 161 16.13 5.19 -9.32
C PRO A 161 15.69 6.64 -9.43
N ALA A 162 16.43 7.48 -10.16
CA ALA A 162 16.10 8.89 -10.36
C ALA A 162 14.76 9.08 -11.10
N ALA A 163 14.48 8.26 -12.12
CA ALA A 163 13.21 8.29 -12.83
C ALA A 163 12.06 7.83 -11.94
N ARG A 164 12.26 6.78 -11.12
CA ARG A 164 11.26 6.32 -10.16
C ARG A 164 10.92 7.39 -9.13
N GLU A 165 11.93 8.07 -8.60
CA GLU A 165 11.73 9.19 -7.68
C GLU A 165 10.98 10.33 -8.37
N TYR A 166 11.38 10.73 -9.56
CA TYR A 166 10.74 11.81 -10.30
C TYR A 166 9.26 11.58 -10.60
N PHE A 167 8.88 10.35 -10.99
CA PHE A 167 7.49 10.01 -11.34
C PHE A 167 6.65 9.49 -10.17
N GLY A 168 7.27 8.89 -9.16
CA GLY A 168 6.58 8.21 -8.08
C GLY A 168 6.56 8.94 -6.74
N VAL A 169 7.32 10.03 -6.59
CA VAL A 169 7.46 10.74 -5.32
C VAL A 169 7.10 12.21 -5.48
N ILE A 170 6.34 12.75 -4.54
CA ILE A 170 5.95 14.16 -4.51
C ILE A 170 7.20 15.03 -4.34
N GLY A 171 7.41 15.92 -5.29
CA GLY A 171 8.50 16.88 -5.31
C GLY A 171 8.04 18.31 -4.96
N ASP A 172 8.49 19.27 -5.77
CA ASP A 172 8.19 20.69 -5.59
C ASP A 172 6.77 21.10 -5.95
N SER A 173 6.00 20.22 -6.60
CA SER A 173 4.58 20.46 -6.91
C SER A 173 3.71 20.58 -5.66
N ASP A 174 4.05 19.86 -4.60
CA ASP A 174 3.41 19.95 -3.28
C ASP A 174 4.46 19.90 -2.16
N PRO A 175 5.11 21.05 -1.86
CA PRO A 175 6.27 21.10 -0.97
C PRO A 175 6.00 20.64 0.46
N MET A 176 4.75 20.74 0.94
CA MET A 176 4.35 20.33 2.27
C MET A 176 4.42 18.80 2.41
N TYR A 177 4.15 18.09 1.33
CA TYR A 177 4.11 16.63 1.28
C TYR A 177 5.25 16.02 0.46
N ARG A 178 6.31 16.79 0.23
CA ARG A 178 7.52 16.32 -0.44
C ARG A 178 8.02 15.02 0.19
N GLY A 179 8.33 14.04 -0.64
CA GLY A 179 8.76 12.70 -0.21
C GLY A 179 7.61 11.72 0.01
N GLY A 180 6.36 12.17 0.00
CA GLY A 180 5.19 11.30 -0.07
C GLY A 180 4.96 10.71 -1.46
N SER A 181 3.96 9.86 -1.59
CA SER A 181 3.55 9.29 -2.88
C SER A 181 2.06 9.05 -2.89
N TYR A 182 1.45 9.18 -4.06
CA TYR A 182 0.08 8.73 -4.27
C TYR A 182 0.06 7.26 -4.65
N GLN A 183 -0.99 6.55 -4.23
CA GLN A 183 -1.14 5.13 -4.47
C GLN A 183 -2.55 4.82 -4.96
N PHE A 184 -2.63 3.99 -5.99
CA PHE A 184 -3.88 3.39 -6.46
C PHE A 184 -3.88 1.91 -6.13
N VAL A 185 -5.01 1.41 -5.65
CA VAL A 185 -5.21 -0.01 -5.36
C VAL A 185 -6.29 -0.54 -6.28
N GLN A 186 -5.95 -1.53 -7.11
CA GLN A 186 -6.87 -2.15 -8.05
C GLN A 186 -6.79 -3.66 -7.92
N LYS A 187 -7.95 -4.32 -7.81
CA LYS A 187 -8.05 -5.79 -7.77
C LYS A 187 -8.82 -6.28 -8.98
N TYR A 188 -8.19 -7.13 -9.77
CA TYR A 188 -8.78 -7.74 -10.95
C TYR A 188 -9.00 -9.23 -10.74
N ILE A 189 -10.18 -9.72 -11.06
CA ILE A 189 -10.51 -11.14 -11.08
C ILE A 189 -10.49 -11.60 -12.53
N HIS A 190 -9.53 -12.46 -12.88
CA HIS A 190 -9.39 -12.98 -14.23
C HIS A 190 -10.29 -14.20 -14.45
N ASP A 191 -11.00 -14.21 -15.59
CA ASP A 191 -11.69 -15.41 -16.07
C ASP A 191 -10.66 -16.35 -16.72
N MET A 192 -10.06 -17.19 -15.87
CA MET A 192 -9.03 -18.14 -16.32
C MET A 192 -9.59 -19.25 -17.22
N THR A 193 -10.89 -19.56 -17.12
CA THR A 193 -11.54 -20.52 -18.01
C THR A 193 -11.58 -19.96 -19.43
N ALA A 194 -12.16 -18.77 -19.59
CA ALA A 194 -12.20 -18.09 -20.88
C ALA A 194 -10.78 -17.83 -21.44
N TRP A 195 -9.83 -17.46 -20.59
CA TRP A 195 -8.44 -17.25 -21.00
C TRP A 195 -7.81 -18.51 -21.61
N ASN A 196 -7.98 -19.65 -20.95
CA ASN A 196 -7.40 -20.91 -21.40
C ASN A 196 -8.04 -21.46 -22.69
N GLU A 197 -9.25 -20.99 -23.06
CA GLU A 197 -9.95 -21.36 -24.29
C GLU A 197 -9.51 -20.55 -25.51
N ILE A 198 -8.79 -19.44 -25.32
CA ILE A 198 -8.31 -18.60 -26.43
C ILE A 198 -7.19 -19.30 -27.23
N GLY A 199 -6.53 -20.32 -26.69
CA GLY A 199 -5.63 -21.28 -27.35
C GLY A 199 -4.37 -20.67 -27.92
#